data_890cb8b1d6476a227cb750589109edad
#
_entry.id   890cb8b1d6476a227cb750589109edad
#
_cell.length_a   1.000
_cell.length_b   1.000
_cell.length_c   1.000
_cell.angle_alpha   90.00
_cell.angle_beta   90.00
_cell.angle_gamma   90.00
#
_symmetry.space_group_name_H-M   'P 1'
#
loop_
_entity.id
_entity.type
_entity.pdbx_description
1 polymer ?
#
loop_
_entity_poly.entity_id
_entity_poly.type
_entity_poly.pdbx_seq_one_letter_code
_entity_poly.pdbx_strand_id
1 'polypeptide(L)'
;MKVNEYRIKPLELEDAYRFRGWERGNYYLLNDYDFIYEEDWEVKAWLKTKKGFFKRYFAIYHDDNAIAYIGLKKISCILRSAELSIVMDVAYQNHGHGYKILEEFLTYAFTDLKMRRIWLDVNAFNEKAIHLYKKLGFTKKAYYLDTYNIQDIDKTREEYIEHQDEFREDGKELLSFVYTYEIKRGEFFELHAREI
;
A
#
# COMPACT_ATOMS: atom_id res chain seq x y z
N MET A 1 -13.84 10.46 9.15
CA MET A 1 -13.42 9.98 10.49
C MET A 1 -12.24 10.82 10.93
N LYS A 2 -12.25 11.39 12.12
CA LYS A 2 -11.04 11.96 12.74
C LYS A 2 -10.58 10.95 13.77
N VAL A 3 -9.34 10.49 13.66
CA VAL A 3 -8.73 9.64 14.67
C VAL A 3 -7.39 10.28 15.02
N ASN A 4 -7.33 10.78 16.23
CA ASN A 4 -6.19 11.47 16.85
C ASN A 4 -5.50 12.55 15.97
N GLU A 5 -4.52 12.17 15.14
CA GLU A 5 -3.70 13.09 14.34
C GLU A 5 -4.11 13.12 12.86
N TYR A 6 -4.98 12.16 12.41
CA TYR A 6 -5.28 12.00 10.99
C TYR A 6 -6.74 12.29 10.66
N ARG A 7 -6.96 12.91 9.51
CA ARG A 7 -8.28 13.02 8.90
C ARG A 7 -8.36 12.04 7.72
N ILE A 8 -9.25 11.06 7.84
CA ILE A 8 -9.50 10.03 6.83
C ILE A 8 -10.82 10.36 6.15
N LYS A 9 -10.83 10.51 4.84
CA LYS A 9 -12.03 10.75 4.04
C LYS A 9 -12.04 9.91 2.76
N PRO A 10 -13.21 9.62 2.16
CA PRO A 10 -13.27 8.98 0.86
C PRO A 10 -12.39 9.71 -0.16
N LEU A 11 -11.67 8.93 -0.99
CA LEU A 11 -10.74 9.47 -1.99
C LEU A 11 -11.53 10.14 -3.12
N GLU A 12 -11.25 11.42 -3.37
CA GLU A 12 -11.85 12.24 -4.38
C GLU A 12 -10.83 12.88 -5.33
N LEU A 13 -11.29 13.55 -6.38
CA LEU A 13 -10.42 14.11 -7.41
C LEU A 13 -9.51 15.20 -6.84
N GLU A 14 -10.02 16.02 -5.93
CA GLU A 14 -9.24 17.07 -5.27
C GLU A 14 -8.05 16.50 -4.51
N ASP A 15 -8.23 15.35 -3.86
CA ASP A 15 -7.15 14.68 -3.13
C ASP A 15 -6.06 14.19 -4.10
N ALA A 16 -6.49 13.59 -5.22
CA ALA A 16 -5.57 13.13 -6.25
C ALA A 16 -4.74 14.27 -6.86
N TYR A 17 -5.32 15.45 -7.01
CA TYR A 17 -4.56 16.63 -7.44
C TYR A 17 -3.51 17.07 -6.41
N ARG A 18 -3.77 16.92 -5.11
CA ARG A 18 -2.80 17.21 -4.05
C ARG A 18 -1.61 16.26 -4.06
N PHE A 19 -1.80 15.01 -4.48
CA PHE A 19 -0.72 14.02 -4.60
C PHE A 19 0.34 14.39 -5.65
N ARG A 20 0.05 15.30 -6.57
CA ARG A 20 1.06 15.87 -7.48
C ARG A 20 2.20 16.60 -6.75
N GLY A 21 1.94 17.09 -5.55
CA GLY A 21 2.93 17.74 -4.71
C GLY A 21 3.78 16.80 -3.87
N TRP A 22 3.57 15.50 -3.98
CA TRP A 22 4.36 14.52 -3.24
C TRP A 22 5.81 14.48 -3.72
N GLU A 23 6.71 14.23 -2.78
CA GLU A 23 8.10 13.99 -3.11
C GLU A 23 8.26 12.65 -3.84
N ARG A 24 9.17 12.63 -4.79
CA ARG A 24 9.54 11.38 -5.48
C ARG A 24 10.51 10.59 -4.62
N GLY A 25 10.33 9.27 -4.61
CA GLY A 25 11.21 8.37 -3.86
C GLY A 25 12.62 8.32 -4.44
N ASN A 26 13.60 8.22 -3.55
CA ASN A 26 15.00 8.04 -3.95
C ASN A 26 15.40 6.57 -4.14
N TYR A 27 14.52 5.64 -3.75
CA TYR A 27 14.79 4.22 -3.89
C TYR A 27 14.28 3.71 -5.23
N TYR A 28 15.21 3.49 -6.14
CA TYR A 28 14.95 3.21 -7.55
C TYR A 28 13.95 2.09 -7.82
N LEU A 29 14.02 1.00 -7.04
CA LEU A 29 13.13 -0.15 -7.21
C LEU A 29 11.67 0.12 -6.79
N LEU A 30 11.38 1.24 -6.13
CA LEU A 30 10.03 1.61 -5.67
C LEU A 30 9.45 2.82 -6.41
N ASN A 31 10.10 3.31 -7.47
CA ASN A 31 9.63 4.46 -8.23
C ASN A 31 8.27 4.23 -8.91
N ASP A 32 7.82 2.99 -9.06
CA ASP A 32 6.48 2.65 -9.54
C ASP A 32 5.36 3.01 -8.56
N TYR A 33 5.71 3.30 -7.29
CA TYR A 33 4.77 3.84 -6.30
C TYR A 33 4.68 5.36 -6.29
N ASP A 34 5.57 6.07 -7.00
CA ASP A 34 5.53 7.52 -7.08
C ASP A 34 4.27 8.00 -7.82
N PHE A 35 3.71 9.12 -7.35
CA PHE A 35 2.58 9.74 -8.04
C PHE A 35 3.10 10.65 -9.15
N ILE A 36 3.21 10.09 -10.36
CA ILE A 36 3.86 10.72 -11.52
C ILE A 36 2.90 11.40 -12.49
N TYR A 37 1.60 11.44 -12.19
CA TYR A 37 0.57 11.96 -13.10
C TYR A 37 0.55 13.48 -13.09
N GLU A 38 0.98 14.09 -14.19
CA GLU A 38 1.11 15.55 -14.32
C GLU A 38 -0.14 16.17 -14.95
N GLU A 39 -0.71 15.49 -15.94
CA GLU A 39 -1.86 15.98 -16.69
C GLU A 39 -3.20 15.63 -15.98
N ASP A 40 -4.17 16.52 -16.12
CA ASP A 40 -5.49 16.32 -15.47
C ASP A 40 -6.22 15.06 -15.92
N TRP A 41 -6.05 14.69 -17.18
CA TRP A 41 -6.67 13.47 -17.70
C TRP A 41 -6.03 12.20 -17.12
N GLU A 42 -4.73 12.21 -16.85
CA GLU A 42 -4.01 11.10 -16.21
C GLU A 42 -4.51 10.91 -14.77
N VAL A 43 -4.60 12.01 -13.99
CA VAL A 43 -5.11 11.97 -12.62
C VAL A 43 -6.54 11.43 -12.59
N LYS A 44 -7.41 11.87 -13.52
CA LYS A 44 -8.78 11.38 -13.65
C LYS A 44 -8.80 9.88 -14.02
N ALA A 45 -7.95 9.45 -14.94
CA ALA A 45 -7.82 8.06 -15.34
C ALA A 45 -7.33 7.20 -14.16
N TRP A 46 -6.30 7.65 -13.44
CA TRP A 46 -5.81 7.00 -12.24
C TRP A 46 -6.92 6.87 -11.17
N LEU A 47 -7.62 7.97 -10.86
CA LEU A 47 -8.71 7.93 -9.88
C LEU A 47 -9.80 6.95 -10.29
N LYS A 48 -10.13 6.86 -11.58
CA LYS A 48 -11.11 5.89 -12.08
C LYS A 48 -10.70 4.45 -11.75
N THR A 49 -9.40 4.13 -11.72
CA THR A 49 -8.92 2.80 -11.31
C THR A 49 -9.18 2.51 -9.83
N LYS A 50 -9.33 3.54 -8.99
CA LYS A 50 -9.61 3.42 -7.54
C LYS A 50 -11.11 3.35 -7.22
N LYS A 51 -11.99 3.63 -8.18
CA LYS A 51 -13.45 3.55 -8.04
C LYS A 51 -13.96 2.18 -8.48
N GLY A 52 -15.08 1.75 -7.91
CA GLY A 52 -15.76 0.50 -8.30
C GLY A 52 -16.46 -0.19 -7.14
N PHE A 53 -17.35 -1.12 -7.46
CA PHE A 53 -18.20 -1.79 -6.47
C PHE A 53 -17.39 -2.58 -5.43
N PHE A 54 -16.27 -3.19 -5.84
CA PHE A 54 -15.42 -3.99 -4.99
C PHE A 54 -14.15 -3.25 -4.52
N LYS A 55 -14.22 -1.90 -4.51
CA LYS A 55 -13.10 -1.03 -4.10
C LYS A 55 -13.60 0.06 -3.17
N ARG A 56 -12.78 0.39 -2.16
CA ARG A 56 -13.00 1.54 -1.27
C ARG A 56 -11.65 2.16 -0.95
N TYR A 57 -11.43 3.38 -1.41
CA TYR A 57 -10.20 4.12 -1.19
C TYR A 57 -10.46 5.40 -0.41
N PHE A 58 -9.49 5.79 0.41
CA PHE A 58 -9.53 6.95 1.28
C PHE A 58 -8.25 7.75 1.11
N ALA A 59 -8.36 9.08 1.20
CA ALA A 59 -7.24 9.97 1.36
C ALA A 59 -6.98 10.21 2.86
N ILE A 60 -5.71 10.24 3.22
CA ILE A 60 -5.24 10.46 4.59
C ILE A 60 -4.56 11.81 4.66
N TYR A 61 -5.00 12.62 5.61
CA TYR A 61 -4.46 13.93 5.89
C TYR A 61 -3.81 13.96 7.27
N HIS A 62 -2.65 14.55 7.34
CA HIS A 62 -1.99 14.97 8.56
C HIS A 62 -1.91 16.51 8.51
N ASP A 63 -2.53 17.18 9.47
CA ASP A 63 -2.87 18.58 9.36
C ASP A 63 -3.66 18.87 8.06
N ASP A 64 -3.16 19.76 7.20
CA ASP A 64 -3.80 20.08 5.92
C ASP A 64 -3.14 19.38 4.71
N ASN A 65 -2.11 18.56 4.94
CA ASN A 65 -1.37 17.86 3.91
C ASN A 65 -1.96 16.48 3.64
N ALA A 66 -2.22 16.19 2.37
CA ALA A 66 -2.63 14.86 1.91
C ALA A 66 -1.40 13.96 1.82
N ILE A 67 -1.15 13.13 2.86
CA ILE A 67 0.12 12.40 3.04
C ILE A 67 0.08 10.96 2.54
N ALA A 68 -1.10 10.39 2.33
CA ALA A 68 -1.24 9.02 1.86
C ALA A 68 -2.61 8.80 1.22
N TYR A 69 -2.73 7.73 0.44
CA TYR A 69 -4.01 7.10 0.19
C TYR A 69 -3.96 5.62 0.59
N ILE A 70 -5.08 5.13 1.10
CA ILE A 70 -5.24 3.76 1.56
C ILE A 70 -6.57 3.21 1.07
N GLY A 71 -6.66 1.91 0.84
CA GLY A 71 -7.92 1.33 0.44
C GLY A 71 -7.95 -0.18 0.45
N LEU A 72 -9.16 -0.68 0.24
CA LEU A 72 -9.47 -2.08 0.03
C LEU A 72 -9.89 -2.27 -1.43
N LYS A 73 -9.33 -3.28 -2.07
CA LYS A 73 -9.71 -3.75 -3.42
C LYS A 73 -10.02 -5.25 -3.36
N LYS A 74 -10.61 -5.79 -4.43
CA LYS A 74 -11.05 -7.20 -4.48
C LYS A 74 -11.92 -7.59 -3.27
N ILE A 75 -12.80 -6.67 -2.84
CA ILE A 75 -13.66 -6.88 -1.67
C ILE A 75 -14.62 -8.03 -1.94
N SER A 76 -14.58 -9.06 -1.10
CA SER A 76 -15.55 -10.16 -1.10
C SER A 76 -16.52 -10.00 0.08
N CYS A 77 -17.78 -9.69 -0.19
CA CYS A 77 -18.81 -9.59 0.84
C CYS A 77 -19.14 -10.96 1.46
N ILE A 78 -19.02 -12.06 0.69
CA ILE A 78 -19.30 -13.42 1.16
C ILE A 78 -18.20 -13.88 2.10
N LEU A 79 -16.95 -13.80 1.66
CA LEU A 79 -15.79 -14.21 2.47
C LEU A 79 -15.40 -13.16 3.52
N ARG A 80 -15.95 -11.96 3.43
CA ARG A 80 -15.56 -10.80 4.25
C ARG A 80 -14.05 -10.57 4.23
N SER A 81 -13.47 -10.60 3.03
CA SER A 81 -12.04 -10.42 2.81
C SER A 81 -11.78 -9.35 1.77
N ALA A 82 -10.61 -8.72 1.86
CA ALA A 82 -10.21 -7.72 0.89
C ALA A 82 -8.67 -7.64 0.80
N GLU A 83 -8.19 -7.14 -0.33
CA GLU A 83 -6.79 -6.79 -0.52
C GLU A 83 -6.56 -5.35 -0.08
N LEU A 84 -5.59 -5.15 0.81
CA LEU A 84 -5.14 -3.84 1.28
C LEU A 84 -4.17 -3.22 0.28
N SER A 85 -4.29 -1.92 0.07
CA SER A 85 -3.34 -1.12 -0.72
C SER A 85 -3.10 0.20 -0.01
N ILE A 86 -1.84 0.59 0.15
CA ILE A 86 -1.43 1.87 0.72
C ILE A 86 -0.26 2.43 -0.07
N VAL A 87 -0.30 3.74 -0.31
CA VAL A 87 0.85 4.52 -0.80
C VAL A 87 0.92 5.79 0.04
N MET A 88 2.13 6.16 0.42
CA MET A 88 2.41 7.32 1.27
C MET A 88 3.50 8.17 0.63
N ASP A 89 3.31 9.49 0.70
CA ASP A 89 4.33 10.47 0.35
C ASP A 89 5.64 10.17 1.08
N VAL A 90 6.73 10.15 0.34
CA VAL A 90 8.08 9.83 0.85
C VAL A 90 8.50 10.78 1.98
N ALA A 91 8.09 12.06 1.91
CA ALA A 91 8.34 13.05 2.95
C ALA A 91 7.79 12.66 4.33
N TYR A 92 6.79 11.78 4.40
CA TYR A 92 6.16 11.31 5.65
C TYR A 92 6.54 9.88 6.02
N GLN A 93 7.37 9.21 5.22
CA GLN A 93 7.86 7.86 5.54
C GLN A 93 8.88 7.88 6.68
N ASN A 94 9.05 6.75 7.35
CA ASN A 94 10.01 6.54 8.45
C ASN A 94 9.77 7.38 9.73
N HIS A 95 8.65 8.08 9.84
CA HIS A 95 8.26 8.88 11.03
C HIS A 95 7.16 8.21 11.87
N GLY A 96 6.88 6.94 11.63
CA GLY A 96 5.85 6.18 12.36
C GLY A 96 4.42 6.37 11.84
N HIS A 97 4.18 7.30 10.90
CA HIS A 97 2.85 7.54 10.33
C HIS A 97 2.23 6.29 9.71
N GLY A 98 3.01 5.52 8.94
CA GLY A 98 2.53 4.30 8.27
C GLY A 98 1.96 3.27 9.23
N TYR A 99 2.60 3.05 10.40
CA TYR A 99 2.11 2.14 11.43
C TYR A 99 0.76 2.60 11.99
N LYS A 100 0.69 3.85 12.45
CA LYS A 100 -0.52 4.43 13.05
C LYS A 100 -1.70 4.41 12.05
N ILE A 101 -1.48 4.84 10.81
CA ILE A 101 -2.50 4.86 9.76
C ILE A 101 -3.03 3.46 9.49
N LEU A 102 -2.14 2.48 9.34
CA LEU A 102 -2.52 1.10 9.07
C LEU A 102 -3.25 0.46 10.25
N GLU A 103 -2.81 0.68 11.48
CA GLU A 103 -3.47 0.17 12.69
C GLU A 103 -4.89 0.71 12.80
N GLU A 104 -5.09 2.00 12.63
CA GLU A 104 -6.41 2.63 12.64
C GLU A 104 -7.31 2.15 11.50
N PHE A 105 -6.74 2.03 10.30
CA PHE A 105 -7.49 1.57 9.14
C PHE A 105 -7.88 0.09 9.26
N LEU A 106 -7.00 -0.76 9.77
CA LEU A 106 -7.32 -2.17 10.05
C LEU A 106 -8.39 -2.30 11.13
N THR A 107 -8.32 -1.47 12.18
CA THR A 107 -9.37 -1.39 13.20
C THR A 107 -10.71 -1.07 12.55
N TYR A 108 -10.79 -0.02 11.72
CA TYR A 108 -11.99 0.33 10.96
C TYR A 108 -12.45 -0.81 10.03
N ALA A 109 -11.54 -1.43 9.30
CA ALA A 109 -11.87 -2.53 8.40
C ALA A 109 -12.46 -3.73 9.13
N PHE A 110 -11.95 -4.07 10.31
CA PHE A 110 -12.42 -5.20 11.10
C PHE A 110 -13.66 -4.89 11.93
N THR A 111 -13.81 -3.66 12.45
CA THR A 111 -14.95 -3.28 13.30
C THR A 111 -16.14 -2.80 12.48
N ASP A 112 -15.96 -1.83 11.58
CA ASP A 112 -17.04 -1.15 10.87
C ASP A 112 -17.41 -1.86 9.57
N LEU A 113 -16.40 -2.22 8.77
CA LEU A 113 -16.62 -2.96 7.51
C LEU A 113 -16.83 -4.46 7.74
N LYS A 114 -16.67 -4.93 8.99
CA LYS A 114 -16.88 -6.34 9.39
C LYS A 114 -16.03 -7.33 8.60
N MET A 115 -14.85 -6.92 8.13
CA MET A 115 -13.93 -7.82 7.47
C MET A 115 -13.47 -8.92 8.44
N ARG A 116 -13.21 -10.11 7.93
CA ARG A 116 -12.65 -11.24 8.69
C ARG A 116 -11.17 -11.42 8.41
N ARG A 117 -10.76 -11.01 7.21
CA ARG A 117 -9.43 -11.24 6.68
C ARG A 117 -9.03 -10.09 5.76
N ILE A 118 -7.82 -9.58 5.97
CA ILE A 118 -7.17 -8.62 5.09
C ILE A 118 -5.87 -9.24 4.61
N TRP A 119 -5.60 -9.12 3.33
CA TRP A 119 -4.37 -9.57 2.72
C TRP A 119 -3.77 -8.46 1.85
N LEU A 120 -2.50 -8.57 1.53
CA LEU A 120 -1.79 -7.65 0.67
C LEU A 120 -0.67 -8.39 -0.08
N ASP A 121 -0.29 -7.82 -1.22
CA ASP A 121 0.89 -8.22 -1.96
C ASP A 121 1.95 -7.14 -1.84
N VAL A 122 3.21 -7.56 -1.73
CA VAL A 122 4.38 -6.69 -1.58
C VAL A 122 5.58 -7.30 -2.29
N ASN A 123 6.31 -6.49 -3.04
CA ASN A 123 7.56 -6.92 -3.67
C ASN A 123 8.57 -7.36 -2.60
N ALA A 124 9.30 -8.44 -2.87
CA ALA A 124 10.23 -9.04 -1.91
C ALA A 124 11.33 -8.05 -1.45
N PHE A 125 11.78 -7.18 -2.35
CA PHE A 125 12.76 -6.13 -2.08
C PHE A 125 12.22 -4.95 -1.26
N ASN A 126 10.92 -4.85 -1.02
CA ASN A 126 10.35 -3.79 -0.19
C ASN A 126 10.41 -4.16 1.29
N GLU A 127 11.62 -4.27 1.82
CA GLU A 127 11.89 -4.71 3.18
C GLU A 127 11.22 -3.81 4.24
N LYS A 128 11.17 -2.50 3.99
CA LYS A 128 10.53 -1.53 4.90
C LYS A 128 9.04 -1.80 5.07
N ALA A 129 8.33 -2.02 3.97
CA ALA A 129 6.90 -2.35 4.02
C ALA A 129 6.69 -3.73 4.66
N ILE A 130 7.52 -4.72 4.33
CA ILE A 130 7.47 -6.06 4.93
C ILE A 130 7.66 -5.99 6.44
N HIS A 131 8.64 -5.20 6.91
CA HIS A 131 8.85 -5.01 8.35
C HIS A 131 7.63 -4.38 9.03
N LEU A 132 7.04 -3.36 8.41
CA LEU A 132 5.84 -2.68 8.89
C LEU A 132 4.66 -3.64 8.99
N TYR A 133 4.41 -4.45 7.96
CA TYR A 133 3.31 -5.43 7.96
C TYR A 133 3.50 -6.52 9.02
N LYS A 134 4.73 -7.04 9.17
CA LYS A 134 5.05 -8.00 10.24
C LYS A 134 4.79 -7.43 11.63
N LYS A 135 5.19 -6.16 11.87
CA LYS A 135 4.94 -5.47 13.15
C LYS A 135 3.44 -5.34 13.46
N LEU A 136 2.60 -5.18 12.44
CA LEU A 136 1.14 -5.13 12.57
C LEU A 136 0.48 -6.51 12.73
N GLY A 137 1.27 -7.61 12.69
CA GLY A 137 0.78 -8.96 12.86
C GLY A 137 0.45 -9.71 11.56
N PHE A 138 0.75 -9.13 10.39
CA PHE A 138 0.62 -9.86 9.14
C PHE A 138 1.62 -11.01 9.05
N THR A 139 1.18 -12.14 8.53
CA THR A 139 1.99 -13.34 8.32
C THR A 139 2.08 -13.68 6.84
N LYS A 140 3.29 -14.05 6.38
CA LYS A 140 3.52 -14.48 4.99
C LYS A 140 2.77 -15.78 4.71
N LYS A 141 2.00 -15.83 3.63
CA LYS A 141 1.20 -16.99 3.23
C LYS A 141 1.67 -17.63 1.94
N ALA A 142 2.11 -16.80 0.99
CA ALA A 142 2.52 -17.28 -0.33
C ALA A 142 3.62 -16.37 -0.90
N TYR A 143 4.21 -16.82 -2.00
CA TYR A 143 5.02 -16.01 -2.88
C TYR A 143 4.81 -16.47 -4.33
N TYR A 144 4.97 -15.56 -5.26
CA TYR A 144 4.85 -15.83 -6.68
C TYR A 144 5.68 -14.81 -7.47
N LEU A 145 5.89 -15.07 -8.75
CA LEU A 145 6.48 -14.11 -9.68
C LEU A 145 5.35 -13.31 -10.34
N ASP A 146 5.52 -12.01 -10.39
CA ASP A 146 4.63 -11.11 -11.13
C ASP A 146 5.46 -10.18 -12.01
N THR A 147 4.84 -9.68 -13.07
CA THR A 147 5.48 -8.71 -13.96
C THR A 147 5.86 -7.47 -13.16
N TYR A 148 7.14 -7.14 -13.19
CA TYR A 148 7.62 -5.92 -12.54
C TYR A 148 7.25 -4.69 -13.37
N ASN A 149 6.75 -3.65 -12.72
CA ASN A 149 6.19 -2.50 -13.44
C ASN A 149 7.21 -1.70 -14.24
N ILE A 150 8.49 -1.68 -13.81
CA ILE A 150 9.59 -0.99 -14.51
C ILE A 150 10.38 -2.02 -15.31
N GLN A 151 10.13 -2.08 -16.62
CA GLN A 151 10.74 -3.10 -17.48
C GLN A 151 12.12 -2.71 -18.01
N ASP A 152 12.43 -1.42 -18.10
CA ASP A 152 13.70 -0.84 -18.57
C ASP A 152 14.63 -0.47 -17.40
N ILE A 153 14.66 -1.33 -16.38
CA ILE A 153 15.44 -1.11 -15.17
C ILE A 153 16.95 -1.08 -15.47
N ASP A 154 17.65 -0.12 -14.88
CA ASP A 154 19.12 -0.08 -14.91
C ASP A 154 19.70 -1.10 -13.92
N LYS A 155 20.14 -2.24 -14.46
CA LYS A 155 20.69 -3.35 -13.69
C LYS A 155 22.10 -3.09 -13.10
N THR A 156 22.71 -1.96 -13.43
CA THR A 156 24.00 -1.56 -12.85
C THR A 156 23.86 -0.80 -11.56
N ARG A 157 22.64 -0.43 -11.18
CA ARG A 157 22.36 0.26 -9.93
C ARG A 157 22.56 -0.64 -8.72
N GLU A 158 23.09 -0.07 -7.65
CA GLU A 158 23.37 -0.77 -6.40
C GLU A 158 22.11 -1.44 -5.84
N GLU A 159 20.97 -0.73 -5.83
CA GLU A 159 19.70 -1.25 -5.34
C GLU A 159 19.23 -2.50 -6.12
N TYR A 160 19.47 -2.56 -7.44
CA TYR A 160 19.14 -3.76 -8.21
C TYR A 160 20.12 -4.89 -7.91
N ILE A 161 21.41 -4.60 -7.81
CA ILE A 161 22.46 -5.61 -7.55
C ILE A 161 22.22 -6.27 -6.19
N GLU A 162 21.85 -5.50 -5.17
CA GLU A 162 21.55 -6.01 -3.82
C GLU A 162 20.35 -6.97 -3.83
N HIS A 163 19.37 -6.74 -4.71
CA HIS A 163 18.12 -7.50 -4.77
C HIS A 163 17.98 -8.36 -6.03
N GLN A 164 19.04 -8.57 -6.80
CA GLN A 164 18.98 -9.27 -8.09
C GLN A 164 18.37 -10.68 -8.00
N ASP A 165 18.55 -11.37 -6.87
CA ASP A 165 17.99 -12.70 -6.63
C ASP A 165 16.45 -12.68 -6.48
N GLU A 166 15.85 -11.51 -6.30
CA GLU A 166 14.41 -11.31 -6.20
C GLU A 166 13.76 -11.00 -7.56
N PHE A 167 14.55 -11.01 -8.62
CA PHE A 167 14.08 -10.83 -9.99
C PHE A 167 14.31 -12.08 -10.84
N ARG A 168 13.52 -12.22 -11.89
CA ARG A 168 13.67 -13.25 -12.94
C ARG A 168 13.37 -12.64 -14.29
N GLU A 169 14.09 -13.11 -15.31
CA GLU A 169 13.79 -12.78 -16.69
C GLU A 169 13.02 -13.95 -17.32
N ASP A 170 11.90 -13.63 -17.97
CA ASP A 170 11.14 -14.56 -18.79
C ASP A 170 10.95 -13.97 -20.18
N GLY A 171 11.82 -14.39 -21.10
CA GLY A 171 11.87 -13.82 -22.45
C GLY A 171 12.30 -12.35 -22.44
N LYS A 172 11.34 -11.45 -22.67
CA LYS A 172 11.57 -10.00 -22.64
C LYS A 172 11.01 -9.33 -21.39
N GLU A 173 10.33 -10.08 -20.54
CA GLU A 173 9.70 -9.55 -19.34
C GLU A 173 10.61 -9.72 -18.12
N LEU A 174 10.72 -8.66 -17.35
CA LEU A 174 11.31 -8.70 -16.01
C LEU A 174 10.21 -8.97 -15.00
N LEU A 175 10.37 -10.05 -14.25
CA LEU A 175 9.47 -10.45 -13.17
C LEU A 175 10.15 -10.18 -11.83
N SER A 176 9.36 -9.90 -10.80
CA SER A 176 9.86 -9.81 -9.42
C SER A 176 9.12 -10.78 -8.52
N PHE A 177 9.78 -11.26 -7.46
CA PHE A 177 9.09 -12.02 -6.42
C PHE A 177 8.18 -11.10 -5.62
N VAL A 178 6.93 -11.54 -5.47
CA VAL A 178 5.89 -10.88 -4.69
C VAL A 178 5.49 -11.80 -3.54
N TYR A 179 5.42 -11.25 -2.34
CA TYR A 179 4.97 -11.96 -1.15
C TYR A 179 3.55 -11.58 -0.81
N THR A 180 2.68 -12.57 -0.62
CA THR A 180 1.35 -12.36 -0.06
C THR A 180 1.41 -12.46 1.46
N TYR A 181 0.99 -11.41 2.13
CA TYR A 181 0.81 -11.34 3.58
C TYR A 181 -0.67 -11.28 3.93
N GLU A 182 -1.04 -11.86 5.07
CA GLU A 182 -2.42 -11.91 5.54
C GLU A 182 -2.50 -11.69 7.05
N ILE A 183 -3.57 -11.05 7.48
CA ILE A 183 -3.96 -10.94 8.88
C ILE A 183 -5.45 -11.22 9.03
N LYS A 184 -5.84 -11.96 10.08
CA LYS A 184 -7.22 -12.20 10.45
C LYS A 184 -7.63 -11.28 11.59
N ARG A 185 -8.92 -10.98 11.65
CA ARG A 185 -9.51 -10.13 12.68
C ARG A 185 -9.13 -10.55 14.11
N GLY A 186 -9.20 -11.83 14.43
CA GLY A 186 -8.84 -12.35 15.77
C GLY A 186 -7.37 -12.10 16.08
N GLU A 187 -6.48 -12.46 15.15
CA GLU A 187 -5.03 -12.31 15.29
C GLU A 187 -4.64 -10.82 15.52
N PHE A 188 -5.29 -9.90 14.78
CA PHE A 188 -5.08 -8.47 14.95
C PHE A 188 -5.43 -7.98 16.36
N PHE A 189 -6.63 -8.29 16.85
CA PHE A 189 -7.07 -7.80 18.16
C PHE A 189 -6.35 -8.50 19.33
N GLU A 190 -5.95 -9.76 19.20
CA GLU A 190 -5.13 -10.44 20.21
C GLU A 190 -3.75 -9.78 20.36
N LEU A 191 -3.12 -9.37 19.26
CA LEU A 191 -1.83 -8.68 19.29
C LEU A 191 -1.96 -7.31 19.98
N HIS A 192 -2.94 -6.50 19.55
CA HIS A 192 -3.09 -5.12 20.01
C HIS A 192 -3.78 -4.99 21.39
N ALA A 193 -4.45 -6.04 21.88
CA ALA A 193 -4.97 -6.06 23.25
C ALA A 193 -3.86 -6.28 24.32
N ARG A 194 -2.67 -6.72 23.91
CA ARG A 194 -1.52 -6.92 24.82
C ARG A 194 -0.67 -5.65 25.02
N GLU A 195 -0.93 -4.61 24.21
CA GLU A 195 -0.20 -3.33 24.27
C GLU A 195 -0.94 -2.27 25.11
N ILE A 196 -2.12 -2.60 25.69
CA ILE A 196 -2.90 -1.80 26.65
C ILE A 196 -2.67 -2.33 28.07
#